data_07c44fc77e3a7d5e2d0e2e7411ce9248
#
_entry.id   07c44fc77e3a7d5e2d0e2e7411ce9248
#
_cell.length_a   1.000
_cell.length_b   1.000
_cell.length_c   1.000
_cell.angle_alpha   90.00
_cell.angle_beta   90.00
_cell.angle_gamma   90.00
#
_symmetry.space_group_name_H-M   'P 1'
#
loop_
_entity.id
_entity.type
_entity.pdbx_description
1 polymer ?
#
loop_
_entity_poly.entity_id
_entity_poly.type
_entity_poly.pdbx_seq_one_letter_code
_entity_poly.pdbx_strand_id
1 'polypeptide(L)'
;MADESNEVSGSLTGAGAGAGAEGGVAALVMSNLDRKITDDFSQYTVRKDLVSEVKGNALVPSYVLEYLLSKYATTTDQESINAGVKRVRDILADNYVHREEANLIQSKIREKGRYQVIDKVQVALNEKLDRYEATFENLGISRVVVDSITVDKNPKLLVTGIWCMCTLVYAYSGDRDEVPWRLHRLMPVQMSHDDRENYLAMRAKFTAGEWIDLLMQSVGFNPDLFGDRAKLLHLVRMIPFVERNYNLIELGPKGTGKSHIYSEFSPHGMLISGG
;
A
#
# COMPACT_ATOMS: atom_id res chain seq x y z
N MET A 1 -9.36 21.78 55.45
CA MET A 1 -9.11 22.96 54.60
C MET A 1 -8.72 22.38 53.27
N ALA A 2 -9.70 22.21 52.43
CA ALA A 2 -10.01 22.71 51.10
C ALA A 2 -8.91 22.26 50.10
N ASP A 3 -9.05 21.19 49.32
CA ASP A 3 -10.01 20.91 48.24
C ASP A 3 -9.99 21.98 47.14
N GLU A 4 -9.40 21.63 46.02
CA GLU A 4 -9.79 22.11 44.71
C GLU A 4 -9.32 21.17 43.60
N SER A 5 -10.21 20.22 43.29
CA SER A 5 -10.31 19.49 42.05
C SER A 5 -10.67 20.46 40.90
N ASN A 6 -9.94 20.43 39.82
CA ASN A 6 -10.36 21.10 38.57
C ASN A 6 -10.45 20.08 37.45
N GLU A 7 -11.67 19.56 37.27
CA GLU A 7 -12.09 18.83 36.07
C GLU A 7 -12.19 19.79 34.88
N VAL A 8 -11.52 19.50 33.81
CA VAL A 8 -11.83 20.07 32.49
C VAL A 8 -12.35 18.95 31.59
N SER A 9 -13.66 18.80 31.62
CA SER A 9 -14.39 18.05 30.60
C SER A 9 -14.57 18.94 29.38
N GLY A 10 -13.85 18.62 28.30
CA GLY A 10 -14.06 19.21 26.98
C GLY A 10 -14.87 18.24 26.11
N SER A 11 -16.19 18.45 26.01
CA SER A 11 -17.08 17.76 25.10
C SER A 11 -16.77 18.15 23.66
N LEU A 12 -16.38 17.20 22.82
CA LEU A 12 -16.42 17.32 21.37
C LEU A 12 -17.79 16.84 20.86
N THR A 13 -18.71 17.76 20.76
CA THR A 13 -19.96 17.59 20.00
C THR A 13 -19.68 17.78 18.51
N GLY A 14 -20.21 16.86 17.74
CA GLY A 14 -20.10 16.80 16.30
C GLY A 14 -20.87 17.92 15.60
N ALA A 15 -20.47 18.18 14.39
CA ALA A 15 -21.26 18.76 13.32
C ALA A 15 -20.71 18.13 12.03
N GLY A 16 -21.50 17.47 11.24
CA GLY A 16 -22.61 17.97 10.51
C GLY A 16 -22.26 17.75 9.05
N ALA A 17 -22.91 16.78 8.42
CA ALA A 17 -22.82 16.49 7.00
C ALA A 17 -23.19 17.71 6.15
N GLY A 18 -22.53 17.89 5.03
CA GLY A 18 -23.07 18.75 3.98
C GLY A 18 -22.07 19.16 2.90
N ALA A 19 -22.44 18.83 1.70
CA ALA A 19 -22.06 19.43 0.42
C ALA A 19 -20.73 19.01 -0.18
N GLY A 20 -20.86 18.33 -1.33
CA GLY A 20 -19.78 18.09 -2.29
C GLY A 20 -19.12 19.41 -2.69
N ALA A 21 -17.87 19.52 -2.34
CA ALA A 21 -16.97 20.48 -2.92
C ALA A 21 -15.94 19.64 -3.69
N GLU A 22 -15.76 19.96 -4.96
CA GLU A 22 -14.58 19.57 -5.74
C GLU A 22 -13.36 20.21 -5.09
N GLY A 23 -12.91 19.59 -3.98
CA GLY A 23 -11.76 20.06 -3.23
C GLY A 23 -10.48 19.62 -3.92
N GLY A 24 -9.81 20.54 -4.60
CA GLY A 24 -8.43 20.36 -4.98
C GLY A 24 -7.57 20.11 -3.74
N VAL A 25 -6.51 19.33 -3.87
CA VAL A 25 -5.53 19.07 -2.80
C VAL A 25 -4.95 20.39 -2.33
N ALA A 26 -4.99 20.65 -1.02
CA ALA A 26 -4.44 21.87 -0.45
C ALA A 26 -2.93 21.97 -0.73
N ALA A 27 -2.46 23.16 -1.06
CA ALA A 27 -1.05 23.42 -1.25
C ALA A 27 -0.30 23.18 0.07
N LEU A 28 0.62 22.27 0.08
CA LEU A 28 1.46 21.94 1.25
C LEU A 28 2.52 23.02 1.45
N VAL A 29 2.67 23.49 2.68
CA VAL A 29 3.83 24.33 3.03
C VAL A 29 5.05 23.40 3.16
N MET A 30 5.85 23.35 2.12
CA MET A 30 7.03 22.49 2.04
C MET A 30 8.16 23.05 2.93
N SER A 31 8.69 22.20 3.79
CA SER A 31 9.93 22.48 4.53
C SER A 31 11.15 22.53 3.60
N ASN A 32 12.29 22.96 4.10
CA ASN A 32 13.54 22.90 3.33
C ASN A 32 13.93 21.45 3.02
N LEU A 33 13.66 20.52 3.93
CA LEU A 33 13.91 19.10 3.71
C LEU A 33 12.98 18.54 2.64
N ASP A 34 11.68 18.89 2.64
CA ASP A 34 10.74 18.44 1.62
C ASP A 34 11.14 18.91 0.21
N ARG A 35 11.62 20.16 0.08
CA ARG A 35 12.14 20.66 -1.19
C ARG A 35 13.35 19.86 -1.65
N LYS A 36 14.31 19.63 -0.76
CA LYS A 36 15.51 18.84 -1.05
C LYS A 36 15.17 17.40 -1.44
N ILE A 37 14.19 16.78 -0.77
CA ILE A 37 13.69 15.46 -1.11
C ILE A 37 13.09 15.48 -2.53
N THR A 38 12.27 16.47 -2.82
CA THR A 38 11.63 16.61 -4.14
C THR A 38 12.66 16.82 -5.26
N ASP A 39 13.69 17.63 -5.02
CA ASP A 39 14.69 17.96 -6.03
C ASP A 39 15.69 16.81 -6.24
N ASP A 40 16.15 16.19 -5.16
CA ASP A 40 17.26 15.24 -5.19
C ASP A 40 16.84 13.78 -5.09
N PHE A 41 15.61 13.47 -4.61
CA PHE A 41 15.20 12.11 -4.27
C PHE A 41 13.80 11.71 -4.77
N SER A 42 13.20 12.51 -5.66
CA SER A 42 11.83 12.35 -6.14
C SER A 42 11.52 10.98 -6.74
N GLN A 43 12.52 10.33 -7.35
CA GLN A 43 12.32 8.99 -7.95
C GLN A 43 12.04 7.88 -6.93
N TYR A 44 12.39 8.10 -5.66
CA TYR A 44 12.28 7.12 -4.58
C TYR A 44 11.29 7.53 -3.49
N THR A 45 10.61 8.65 -3.67
CA THR A 45 9.69 9.19 -2.66
C THR A 45 8.28 9.39 -3.20
N VAL A 46 7.32 9.29 -2.32
CA VAL A 46 5.90 9.53 -2.59
C VAL A 46 5.35 10.47 -1.53
N ARG A 47 4.50 11.38 -1.93
CA ARG A 47 3.80 12.29 -1.01
C ARG A 47 2.79 11.52 -0.16
N LYS A 48 3.10 11.38 1.12
CA LYS A 48 2.26 10.66 2.10
C LYS A 48 0.91 11.34 2.37
N ASP A 49 0.84 12.66 2.26
CA ASP A 49 -0.41 13.41 2.39
C ASP A 49 -1.43 12.99 1.34
N LEU A 50 -0.98 12.69 0.11
CA LEU A 50 -1.86 12.24 -0.96
C LEU A 50 -2.44 10.83 -0.73
N VAL A 51 -1.78 10.01 0.10
CA VAL A 51 -2.27 8.66 0.41
C VAL A 51 -3.61 8.72 1.11
N SER A 52 -3.78 9.62 2.08
CA SER A 52 -5.04 9.83 2.78
C SER A 52 -6.15 10.33 1.84
N GLU A 53 -5.79 11.13 0.86
CA GLU A 53 -6.70 11.66 -0.15
C GLU A 53 -7.30 10.57 -1.06
N VAL A 54 -6.50 9.55 -1.40
CA VAL A 54 -6.93 8.49 -2.32
C VAL A 54 -7.49 7.26 -1.62
N LYS A 55 -7.21 7.08 -0.32
CA LYS A 55 -7.58 5.86 0.41
C LYS A 55 -9.09 5.61 0.45
N GLY A 56 -9.90 6.63 0.69
CA GLY A 56 -11.34 6.50 0.80
C GLY A 56 -11.74 5.29 1.67
N ASN A 57 -12.68 4.47 1.20
CA ASN A 57 -13.13 3.24 1.85
C ASN A 57 -12.36 1.97 1.42
N ALA A 58 -11.32 2.11 0.61
CA ALA A 58 -10.54 0.96 0.15
C ALA A 58 -9.72 0.35 1.29
N LEU A 59 -9.93 -0.93 1.57
CA LEU A 59 -9.16 -1.70 2.55
C LEU A 59 -7.87 -2.25 1.93
N VAL A 60 -7.06 -1.35 1.38
CA VAL A 60 -5.75 -1.67 0.81
C VAL A 60 -4.64 -1.13 1.71
N PRO A 61 -3.51 -1.86 1.82
CA PRO A 61 -2.33 -1.34 2.50
C PRO A 61 -1.84 -0.04 1.87
N SER A 62 -1.28 0.86 2.70
CA SER A 62 -0.81 2.18 2.24
C SER A 62 0.23 2.09 1.13
N TYR A 63 1.11 1.09 1.13
CA TYR A 63 2.10 0.90 0.08
C TYR A 63 1.49 0.62 -1.32
N VAL A 64 0.26 0.09 -1.39
CA VAL A 64 -0.45 -0.09 -2.67
C VAL A 64 -0.84 1.27 -3.25
N LEU A 65 -1.34 2.16 -2.40
CA LEU A 65 -1.70 3.52 -2.77
C LEU A 65 -0.47 4.34 -3.16
N GLU A 66 0.60 4.21 -2.39
CA GLU A 66 1.89 4.83 -2.67
C GLU A 66 2.46 4.41 -4.03
N TYR A 67 2.37 3.13 -4.35
CA TYR A 67 2.78 2.63 -5.66
C TYR A 67 1.96 3.24 -6.81
N LEU A 68 0.65 3.38 -6.65
CA LEU A 68 -0.19 4.04 -7.67
C LEU A 68 0.15 5.52 -7.79
N LEU A 69 0.28 6.22 -6.66
CA LEU A 69 0.65 7.63 -6.64
C LEU A 69 2.03 7.87 -7.25
N SER A 70 3.01 6.98 -7.01
CA SER A 70 4.34 7.07 -7.62
C SER A 70 4.32 6.97 -9.16
N LYS A 71 3.25 6.46 -9.74
CA LYS A 71 3.08 6.38 -11.20
C LYS A 71 2.34 7.56 -11.80
N TYR A 72 1.44 8.18 -11.05
CA TYR A 72 0.50 9.15 -11.60
C TYR A 72 0.56 10.53 -10.97
N ALA A 73 1.26 10.69 -9.83
CA ALA A 73 1.35 11.94 -9.08
C ALA A 73 2.80 12.25 -8.68
N THR A 74 3.72 12.25 -9.65
CA THR A 74 5.17 12.41 -9.45
C THR A 74 5.66 13.84 -9.63
N THR A 75 4.84 14.75 -10.11
CA THR A 75 5.21 16.14 -10.40
C THR A 75 5.03 17.05 -9.18
N THR A 76 5.63 18.23 -9.23
CA THR A 76 5.45 19.29 -8.23
C THR A 76 4.33 20.29 -8.60
N ASP A 77 3.88 20.21 -9.85
CA ASP A 77 2.79 21.07 -10.36
C ASP A 77 1.45 20.63 -9.77
N GLN A 78 0.73 21.58 -9.16
CA GLN A 78 -0.52 21.30 -8.43
C GLN A 78 -1.64 20.75 -9.32
N GLU A 79 -1.73 21.23 -10.55
CA GLU A 79 -2.76 20.78 -11.49
C GLU A 79 -2.50 19.32 -11.91
N SER A 80 -1.25 18.99 -12.21
CA SER A 80 -0.81 17.63 -12.53
C SER A 80 -0.99 16.68 -11.32
N ILE A 81 -0.73 17.14 -10.09
CA ILE A 81 -0.98 16.36 -8.87
C ILE A 81 -2.47 16.06 -8.73
N ASN A 82 -3.34 17.05 -8.87
CA ASN A 82 -4.80 16.88 -8.78
C ASN A 82 -5.31 15.89 -9.84
N ALA A 83 -4.82 16.01 -11.07
CA ALA A 83 -5.13 15.07 -12.15
C ALA A 83 -4.65 13.64 -11.83
N GLY A 84 -3.43 13.49 -11.26
CA GLY A 84 -2.86 12.23 -10.82
C GLY A 84 -3.67 11.58 -9.70
N VAL A 85 -4.02 12.34 -8.67
CA VAL A 85 -4.87 11.89 -7.55
C VAL A 85 -6.23 11.42 -8.04
N LYS A 86 -6.87 12.21 -8.92
CA LYS A 86 -8.13 11.81 -9.55
C LYS A 86 -7.98 10.50 -10.32
N ARG A 87 -6.92 10.37 -11.10
CA ARG A 87 -6.63 9.13 -11.85
C ARG A 87 -6.49 7.92 -10.95
N VAL A 88 -5.79 8.05 -9.81
CA VAL A 88 -5.63 6.96 -8.83
C VAL A 88 -6.97 6.60 -8.20
N ARG A 89 -7.81 7.58 -7.84
CA ARG A 89 -9.18 7.34 -7.34
C ARG A 89 -10.02 6.57 -8.35
N ASP A 90 -9.99 6.97 -9.62
CA ASP A 90 -10.71 6.30 -10.70
C ASP A 90 -10.23 4.84 -10.86
N ILE A 91 -8.90 4.60 -10.84
CA ILE A 91 -8.33 3.26 -10.91
C ILE A 91 -8.79 2.40 -9.72
N LEU A 92 -8.82 2.94 -8.51
CA LEU A 92 -9.31 2.21 -7.34
C LEU A 92 -10.81 1.94 -7.46
N ALA A 93 -11.62 2.93 -7.84
CA ALA A 93 -13.06 2.76 -8.00
C ALA A 93 -13.42 1.71 -9.06
N ASP A 94 -12.65 1.64 -10.15
CA ASP A 94 -12.92 0.73 -11.25
C ASP A 94 -12.38 -0.69 -11.01
N ASN A 95 -11.26 -0.83 -10.30
CA ASN A 95 -10.52 -2.09 -10.26
C ASN A 95 -10.37 -2.71 -8.86
N TYR A 96 -10.50 -1.92 -7.77
CA TYR A 96 -10.41 -2.49 -6.43
C TYR A 96 -11.63 -3.35 -6.12
N VAL A 97 -11.37 -4.54 -5.59
CA VAL A 97 -12.44 -5.49 -5.25
C VAL A 97 -12.81 -5.35 -3.78
N HIS A 98 -14.01 -4.85 -3.52
CA HIS A 98 -14.61 -4.94 -2.19
C HIS A 98 -15.19 -6.34 -1.99
N ARG A 99 -14.89 -6.98 -0.85
CA ARG A 99 -15.36 -8.36 -0.57
C ARG A 99 -16.88 -8.49 -0.67
N GLU A 100 -17.60 -7.46 -0.27
CA GLU A 100 -19.06 -7.42 -0.31
C GLU A 100 -19.60 -7.41 -1.75
N GLU A 101 -18.82 -6.90 -2.70
CA GLU A 101 -19.17 -6.80 -4.12
C GLU A 101 -18.55 -7.92 -4.97
N ALA A 102 -17.89 -8.89 -4.37
CA ALA A 102 -17.15 -9.95 -5.08
C ALA A 102 -18.01 -10.65 -6.14
N ASN A 103 -19.23 -11.05 -5.80
CA ASN A 103 -20.15 -11.72 -6.73
C ASN A 103 -20.55 -10.83 -7.91
N LEU A 104 -20.74 -9.54 -7.67
CA LEU A 104 -21.07 -8.56 -8.72
C LEU A 104 -19.89 -8.44 -9.71
N ILE A 105 -18.67 -8.35 -9.18
CA ILE A 105 -17.46 -8.24 -10.01
C ILE A 105 -17.21 -9.55 -10.78
N GLN A 106 -17.41 -10.71 -10.15
CA GLN A 106 -17.34 -12.01 -10.84
C GLN A 106 -18.33 -12.07 -12.02
N SER A 107 -19.57 -11.61 -11.83
CA SER A 107 -20.57 -11.52 -12.90
C SER A 107 -20.12 -10.60 -14.02
N LYS A 108 -19.59 -9.41 -13.69
CA LYS A 108 -19.03 -8.47 -14.68
C LYS A 108 -17.88 -9.08 -15.46
N ILE A 109 -17.00 -9.86 -14.81
CA ILE A 109 -15.89 -10.53 -15.51
C ILE A 109 -16.42 -11.58 -16.47
N ARG A 110 -17.42 -12.36 -16.03
CA ARG A 110 -18.08 -13.36 -16.90
C ARG A 110 -18.69 -12.72 -18.14
N GLU A 111 -19.42 -11.60 -17.98
CA GLU A 111 -20.08 -10.91 -19.09
C GLU A 111 -19.10 -10.28 -20.07
N LYS A 112 -18.05 -9.62 -19.54
CA LYS A 112 -17.05 -8.93 -20.36
C LYS A 112 -15.98 -9.85 -20.93
N GLY A 113 -15.87 -11.09 -20.43
CA GLY A 113 -14.84 -12.05 -20.77
C GLY A 113 -13.43 -11.68 -20.28
N ARG A 114 -13.15 -10.39 -20.06
CA ARG A 114 -11.86 -9.87 -19.60
C ARG A 114 -12.08 -8.64 -18.69
N TYR A 115 -11.39 -8.64 -17.53
CA TYR A 115 -11.51 -7.54 -16.57
C TYR A 115 -10.23 -7.36 -15.77
N GLN A 116 -9.96 -6.11 -15.35
CA GLN A 116 -8.82 -5.80 -14.50
C GLN A 116 -9.27 -5.64 -13.06
N VAL A 117 -8.53 -6.24 -12.12
CA VAL A 117 -8.79 -6.17 -10.67
C VAL A 117 -7.53 -5.84 -9.90
N ILE A 118 -7.69 -5.16 -8.77
CA ILE A 118 -6.65 -4.98 -7.76
C ILE A 118 -7.04 -5.85 -6.57
N ASP A 119 -6.22 -6.87 -6.29
CA ASP A 119 -6.47 -7.83 -5.22
C ASP A 119 -5.16 -8.44 -4.71
N LYS A 120 -5.22 -9.06 -3.55
CA LYS A 120 -4.14 -9.88 -3.03
C LYS A 120 -4.24 -11.28 -3.61
N VAL A 121 -3.16 -11.72 -4.24
CA VAL A 121 -3.10 -12.98 -4.98
C VAL A 121 -2.08 -13.90 -4.34
N GLN A 122 -2.48 -15.13 -4.05
CA GLN A 122 -1.62 -16.21 -3.61
C GLN A 122 -1.73 -17.37 -4.59
N VAL A 123 -0.62 -18.06 -4.85
CA VAL A 123 -0.56 -19.19 -5.80
C VAL A 123 -0.14 -20.46 -5.06
N ALA A 124 -0.72 -21.58 -5.47
CA ALA A 124 -0.33 -22.90 -5.02
C ALA A 124 -0.19 -23.85 -6.22
N LEU A 125 0.68 -24.83 -6.10
CA LEU A 125 0.79 -25.93 -7.07
C LEU A 125 -0.35 -26.92 -6.83
N ASN A 126 -1.13 -27.19 -7.87
CA ASN A 126 -2.07 -28.31 -7.89
C ASN A 126 -1.35 -29.54 -8.46
N GLU A 127 -0.85 -30.42 -7.57
CA GLU A 127 -0.06 -31.60 -7.94
C GLU A 127 -0.82 -32.59 -8.81
N LYS A 128 -2.16 -32.68 -8.63
CA LYS A 128 -2.99 -33.62 -9.42
C LYS A 128 -3.13 -33.22 -10.89
N LEU A 129 -3.11 -31.90 -11.14
CA LEU A 129 -3.31 -31.35 -12.47
C LEU A 129 -2.01 -30.78 -13.05
N ASP A 130 -0.90 -30.90 -12.31
CA ASP A 130 0.42 -30.36 -12.65
C ASP A 130 0.36 -28.92 -13.18
N ARG A 131 -0.33 -28.06 -12.42
CA ARG A 131 -0.49 -26.62 -12.78
C ARG A 131 -0.56 -25.72 -11.56
N TYR A 132 -0.19 -24.46 -11.75
CA TYR A 132 -0.34 -23.42 -10.73
C TYR A 132 -1.76 -22.86 -10.74
N GLU A 133 -2.33 -22.70 -9.54
CA GLU A 133 -3.65 -22.15 -9.33
C GLU A 133 -3.58 -20.98 -8.33
N ALA A 134 -4.14 -19.82 -8.71
CA ALA A 134 -4.20 -18.65 -7.87
C ALA A 134 -5.52 -18.55 -7.12
N THR A 135 -5.42 -18.02 -5.90
CA THR A 135 -6.53 -17.57 -5.07
C THR A 135 -6.49 -16.05 -4.95
N PHE A 136 -7.63 -15.42 -5.20
CA PHE A 136 -7.85 -13.99 -5.07
C PHE A 136 -8.61 -13.73 -3.77
N GLU A 137 -7.99 -12.98 -2.84
CA GLU A 137 -8.48 -12.89 -1.46
C GLU A 137 -9.80 -12.13 -1.33
N ASN A 138 -9.92 -10.96 -1.97
CA ASN A 138 -11.14 -10.15 -1.92
C ASN A 138 -12.19 -10.62 -2.93
N LEU A 139 -11.78 -10.99 -4.12
CA LEU A 139 -12.69 -11.50 -5.14
C LEU A 139 -13.29 -12.87 -4.79
N GLY A 140 -12.67 -13.59 -3.82
CA GLY A 140 -13.19 -14.85 -3.32
C GLY A 140 -13.17 -16.00 -4.32
N ILE A 141 -12.35 -15.91 -5.38
CA ILE A 141 -12.16 -16.99 -6.35
C ILE A 141 -10.87 -17.74 -6.09
N SER A 142 -10.92 -19.04 -6.27
CA SER A 142 -9.76 -19.94 -6.22
C SER A 142 -9.65 -20.72 -7.53
N ARG A 143 -8.52 -21.41 -7.69
CA ARG A 143 -8.25 -22.25 -8.86
C ARG A 143 -8.14 -21.48 -10.19
N VAL A 144 -7.80 -20.18 -10.14
CA VAL A 144 -7.49 -19.40 -11.34
C VAL A 144 -6.19 -19.92 -11.95
N VAL A 145 -6.23 -20.40 -13.18
CA VAL A 145 -5.05 -20.95 -13.85
C VAL A 145 -4.00 -19.89 -14.10
N VAL A 146 -2.76 -20.17 -13.69
CA VAL A 146 -1.60 -19.28 -13.82
C VAL A 146 -0.48 -19.98 -14.57
N ASP A 147 0.20 -19.28 -15.45
CA ASP A 147 1.38 -19.82 -16.14
C ASP A 147 2.61 -19.86 -15.22
N SER A 148 3.50 -20.83 -15.45
CA SER A 148 4.72 -21.02 -14.66
C SER A 148 5.67 -19.83 -14.74
N ILE A 149 5.75 -19.16 -15.88
CA ILE A 149 6.62 -18.00 -16.10
C ILE A 149 6.23 -16.85 -15.17
N THR A 150 4.94 -16.64 -14.96
CA THR A 150 4.43 -15.63 -14.01
C THR A 150 4.84 -15.96 -12.57
N VAL A 151 4.78 -17.22 -12.19
CA VAL A 151 5.17 -17.69 -10.84
C VAL A 151 6.68 -17.59 -10.65
N ASP A 152 7.48 -18.01 -11.62
CA ASP A 152 8.94 -17.96 -11.58
C ASP A 152 9.45 -16.52 -11.43
N LYS A 153 8.82 -15.56 -12.11
CA LYS A 153 9.13 -14.13 -11.97
C LYS A 153 8.71 -13.54 -10.63
N ASN A 154 7.77 -14.17 -9.93
CA ASN A 154 7.18 -13.65 -8.70
C ASN A 154 7.07 -14.74 -7.61
N PRO A 155 8.18 -15.28 -7.08
CA PRO A 155 8.17 -16.43 -6.17
C PRO A 155 7.43 -16.17 -4.85
N LYS A 156 7.25 -14.92 -4.46
CA LYS A 156 6.44 -14.54 -3.28
C LYS A 156 4.96 -14.93 -3.41
N LEU A 157 4.45 -15.13 -4.61
CA LEU A 157 3.10 -15.65 -4.84
C LEU A 157 2.89 -17.00 -4.15
N LEU A 158 3.94 -17.83 -4.07
CA LEU A 158 3.91 -19.16 -3.45
C LEU A 158 3.99 -19.15 -1.92
N VAL A 159 4.34 -18.00 -1.31
CA VAL A 159 4.59 -17.93 0.14
C VAL A 159 3.46 -17.19 0.84
N THR A 160 3.43 -15.88 0.73
CA THR A 160 2.49 -15.01 1.47
C THR A 160 1.41 -14.40 0.61
N GLY A 161 1.52 -14.59 -0.71
CA GLY A 161 0.77 -13.80 -1.67
C GLY A 161 1.25 -12.35 -1.74
N ILE A 162 0.85 -11.66 -2.80
CA ILE A 162 1.21 -10.27 -3.04
C ILE A 162 0.01 -9.49 -3.57
N TRP A 163 -0.02 -8.20 -3.28
CA TRP A 163 -0.96 -7.29 -3.91
C TRP A 163 -0.57 -7.05 -5.36
N CYS A 164 -1.53 -7.23 -6.26
CA CYS A 164 -1.31 -7.14 -7.69
C CYS A 164 -2.44 -6.39 -8.38
N MET A 165 -2.08 -5.73 -9.48
CA MET A 165 -3.04 -5.37 -10.51
C MET A 165 -3.06 -6.50 -11.53
N CYS A 166 -4.19 -7.20 -11.62
CA CYS A 166 -4.36 -8.41 -12.43
C CYS A 166 -5.39 -8.22 -13.53
N THR A 167 -5.13 -8.80 -14.69
CA THR A 167 -6.13 -8.97 -15.73
C THR A 167 -6.59 -10.42 -15.73
N LEU A 168 -7.87 -10.63 -15.41
CA LEU A 168 -8.52 -11.93 -15.44
C LEU A 168 -9.26 -12.14 -16.75
N VAL A 169 -9.28 -13.38 -17.22
CA VAL A 169 -10.08 -13.82 -18.36
C VAL A 169 -11.02 -14.92 -17.90
N TYR A 170 -12.26 -14.81 -18.31
CA TYR A 170 -13.27 -15.84 -18.12
C TYR A 170 -13.60 -16.48 -19.46
N ALA A 171 -13.33 -17.77 -19.61
CA ALA A 171 -13.62 -18.55 -20.81
C ALA A 171 -14.18 -19.90 -20.40
N TYR A 172 -15.49 -20.06 -20.52
CA TYR A 172 -16.16 -21.33 -20.23
C TYR A 172 -16.25 -22.19 -21.50
N SER A 173 -15.63 -23.36 -21.48
CA SER A 173 -15.57 -24.28 -22.62
C SER A 173 -16.77 -25.23 -22.75
N GLY A 174 -17.63 -25.28 -21.71
CA GLY A 174 -18.69 -26.31 -21.61
C GLY A 174 -18.22 -27.59 -20.91
N ASP A 175 -16.93 -27.78 -20.75
CA ASP A 175 -16.37 -28.88 -19.97
C ASP A 175 -16.42 -28.59 -18.46
N ARG A 176 -16.95 -29.53 -17.68
CA ARG A 176 -17.08 -29.38 -16.22
C ARG A 176 -15.75 -29.52 -15.48
N ASP A 177 -14.76 -30.15 -16.09
CA ASP A 177 -13.45 -30.39 -15.51
C ASP A 177 -12.48 -29.21 -15.81
N GLU A 178 -12.83 -28.37 -16.78
CA GLU A 178 -12.04 -27.19 -17.12
C GLU A 178 -12.43 -25.97 -16.25
N VAL A 179 -11.42 -25.33 -15.65
CA VAL A 179 -11.61 -24.09 -14.87
C VAL A 179 -11.71 -22.91 -15.83
N PRO A 180 -12.81 -22.13 -15.78
CA PRO A 180 -13.01 -21.03 -16.72
C PRO A 180 -12.18 -19.78 -16.40
N TRP A 181 -11.57 -19.71 -15.23
CA TRP A 181 -10.79 -18.56 -14.77
C TRP A 181 -9.31 -18.72 -15.17
N ARG A 182 -8.76 -17.71 -15.83
CA ARG A 182 -7.34 -17.66 -16.20
C ARG A 182 -6.75 -16.29 -15.86
N LEU A 183 -5.55 -16.29 -15.32
CA LEU A 183 -4.75 -15.08 -15.14
C LEU A 183 -4.05 -14.76 -16.47
N HIS A 184 -4.42 -13.64 -17.08
CA HIS A 184 -3.81 -13.19 -18.34
C HIS A 184 -2.59 -12.30 -18.11
N ARG A 185 -2.66 -11.42 -17.11
CA ARG A 185 -1.56 -10.51 -16.77
C ARG A 185 -1.55 -10.25 -15.27
N LEU A 186 -0.36 -10.24 -14.70
CA LEU A 186 -0.11 -9.89 -13.32
C LEU A 186 0.96 -8.81 -13.26
N MET A 187 0.66 -7.71 -12.57
CA MET A 187 1.60 -6.65 -12.24
C MET A 187 1.67 -6.52 -10.72
N PRO A 188 2.78 -6.97 -10.10
CA PRO A 188 2.98 -6.79 -8.67
C PRO A 188 2.97 -5.32 -8.28
N VAL A 189 2.35 -5.02 -7.15
CA VAL A 189 2.45 -3.71 -6.53
C VAL A 189 3.76 -3.65 -5.76
N GLN A 190 4.83 -3.32 -6.46
CA GLN A 190 6.17 -3.15 -5.89
C GLN A 190 6.95 -2.16 -6.73
N MET A 191 7.87 -1.42 -6.13
CA MET A 191 8.74 -0.53 -6.87
C MET A 191 9.64 -1.33 -7.81
N SER A 192 9.69 -0.92 -9.08
CA SER A 192 10.36 -1.65 -10.15
C SER A 192 11.81 -1.25 -10.37
N HIS A 193 12.37 -0.32 -9.59
CA HIS A 193 13.72 0.20 -9.80
C HIS A 193 14.64 -0.22 -8.66
N ASP A 194 15.63 -1.02 -9.00
CA ASP A 194 16.77 -1.39 -8.15
C ASP A 194 18.07 -0.76 -8.74
N ASP A 195 18.06 0.57 -8.83
CA ASP A 195 19.26 1.34 -9.18
C ASP A 195 19.98 1.75 -7.90
N ARG A 196 20.73 0.81 -7.35
CA ARG A 196 21.47 0.99 -6.10
C ARG A 196 22.53 2.09 -6.19
N GLU A 197 23.19 2.23 -7.32
CA GLU A 197 24.26 3.23 -7.47
C GLU A 197 23.68 4.64 -7.45
N ASN A 198 22.62 4.88 -8.20
CA ASN A 198 21.91 6.15 -8.20
C ASN A 198 21.30 6.46 -6.82
N TYR A 199 20.71 5.46 -6.16
CA TYR A 199 20.19 5.60 -4.80
C TYR A 199 21.28 6.06 -3.82
N LEU A 200 22.46 5.44 -3.83
CA LEU A 200 23.55 5.78 -2.96
C LEU A 200 24.13 7.18 -3.28
N ALA A 201 24.21 7.54 -4.55
CA ALA A 201 24.66 8.88 -4.97
C ALA A 201 23.70 9.98 -4.47
N MET A 202 22.41 9.75 -4.57
CA MET A 202 21.39 10.66 -4.03
C MET A 202 21.42 10.71 -2.50
N ARG A 203 21.53 9.54 -1.83
CA ARG A 203 21.65 9.45 -0.37
C ARG A 203 22.82 10.26 0.16
N ALA A 204 23.95 10.28 -0.56
CA ALA A 204 25.15 11.01 -0.15
C ALA A 204 24.96 12.54 -0.06
N LYS A 205 23.94 13.09 -0.68
CA LYS A 205 23.58 14.51 -0.61
C LYS A 205 22.93 14.91 0.73
N PHE A 206 22.45 13.94 1.51
CA PHE A 206 21.76 14.18 2.77
C PHE A 206 22.71 13.98 3.96
N THR A 207 22.66 14.86 4.94
CA THR A 207 23.28 14.65 6.25
C THR A 207 22.62 13.49 7.00
N ALA A 208 23.27 12.98 8.04
CA ALA A 208 22.68 11.92 8.85
C ALA A 208 21.36 12.35 9.52
N GLY A 209 21.25 13.59 9.98
CA GLY A 209 20.03 14.14 10.58
C GLY A 209 18.88 14.23 9.57
N GLU A 210 19.15 14.85 8.41
CA GLU A 210 18.15 14.93 7.32
C GLU A 210 17.68 13.54 6.87
N TRP A 211 18.59 12.56 6.86
CA TRP A 211 18.25 11.20 6.48
C TRP A 211 17.37 10.51 7.52
N ILE A 212 17.64 10.71 8.80
CA ILE A 212 16.79 10.23 9.91
C ILE A 212 15.38 10.85 9.77
N ASP A 213 15.30 12.15 9.49
CA ASP A 213 14.03 12.85 9.33
C ASP A 213 13.26 12.36 8.09
N LEU A 214 13.93 12.12 6.96
CA LEU A 214 13.35 11.52 5.77
C LEU A 214 12.80 10.11 6.08
N LEU A 215 13.55 9.28 6.81
CA LEU A 215 13.09 7.95 7.22
C LEU A 215 11.87 8.02 8.14
N MET A 216 11.83 8.97 9.08
CA MET A 216 10.64 9.22 9.92
C MET A 216 9.42 9.61 9.08
N GLN A 217 9.59 10.50 8.12
CA GLN A 217 8.51 10.86 7.18
C GLN A 217 8.07 9.66 6.33
N SER A 218 8.99 8.81 5.88
CA SER A 218 8.66 7.61 5.10
C SER A 218 7.78 6.61 5.86
N VAL A 219 7.90 6.59 7.19
CA VAL A 219 7.03 5.78 8.08
C VAL A 219 5.71 6.48 8.42
N GLY A 220 5.56 7.74 8.04
CA GLY A 220 4.35 8.53 8.25
C GLY A 220 4.37 9.39 9.52
N PHE A 221 5.54 9.62 10.13
CA PHE A 221 5.69 10.50 11.28
C PHE A 221 6.20 11.89 10.87
N ASN A 222 5.73 12.92 11.55
CA ASN A 222 6.34 14.25 11.46
C ASN A 222 7.58 14.32 12.37
N PRO A 223 8.81 14.41 11.81
CA PRO A 223 10.04 14.40 12.60
C PRO A 223 10.17 15.56 13.58
N ASP A 224 9.53 16.72 13.30
CA ASP A 224 9.61 17.89 14.15
C ASP A 224 8.96 17.69 15.54
N LEU A 225 8.10 16.69 15.66
CA LEU A 225 7.42 16.35 16.92
C LEU A 225 8.23 15.44 17.83
N PHE A 226 9.42 14.98 17.40
CA PHE A 226 10.22 13.99 18.10
C PHE A 226 11.64 14.49 18.36
N GLY A 227 12.13 14.30 19.58
CA GLY A 227 13.55 14.45 19.88
C GLY A 227 14.38 13.32 19.28
N ASP A 228 15.69 13.51 19.14
CA ASP A 228 16.62 12.58 18.44
C ASP A 228 16.52 11.14 18.94
N ARG A 229 16.47 10.93 20.26
CA ARG A 229 16.34 9.58 20.83
C ARG A 229 15.04 8.92 20.43
N ALA A 230 13.93 9.65 20.40
CA ALA A 230 12.62 9.10 20.00
C ALA A 230 12.61 8.75 18.53
N LYS A 231 13.20 9.57 17.65
CA LYS A 231 13.38 9.25 16.22
C LYS A 231 14.11 7.92 16.05
N LEU A 232 15.25 7.75 16.71
CA LEU A 232 16.02 6.51 16.62
C LEU A 232 15.24 5.29 17.14
N LEU A 233 14.48 5.42 18.24
CA LEU A 233 13.64 4.33 18.75
C LEU A 233 12.52 3.93 17.76
N HIS A 234 11.95 4.89 17.03
CA HIS A 234 10.99 4.59 15.97
C HIS A 234 11.65 3.86 14.79
N LEU A 235 12.88 4.24 14.43
CA LEU A 235 13.61 3.61 13.33
C LEU A 235 14.09 2.19 13.66
N VAL A 236 14.30 1.86 14.94
CA VAL A 236 14.63 0.46 15.37
C VAL A 236 13.58 -0.55 14.88
N ARG A 237 12.32 -0.15 14.78
CA ARG A 237 11.22 -1.00 14.24
C ARG A 237 11.44 -1.42 12.79
N MET A 238 12.27 -0.69 12.05
CA MET A 238 12.56 -0.96 10.65
C MET A 238 13.70 -1.96 10.45
N ILE A 239 14.50 -2.22 11.48
CA ILE A 239 15.65 -3.13 11.39
C ILE A 239 15.24 -4.53 10.91
N PRO A 240 14.13 -5.16 11.40
CA PRO A 240 13.72 -6.48 10.93
C PRO A 240 13.41 -6.57 9.43
N PHE A 241 13.15 -5.44 8.75
CA PHE A 241 12.93 -5.44 7.30
C PHE A 241 14.23 -5.49 6.50
N VAL A 242 15.37 -5.13 7.09
CA VAL A 242 16.65 -4.97 6.38
C VAL A 242 17.73 -5.93 6.90
N GLU A 243 17.63 -6.37 8.16
CA GLU A 243 18.59 -7.29 8.79
C GLU A 243 18.06 -8.72 8.84
N ARG A 244 18.88 -9.65 8.35
CA ARG A 244 18.54 -11.08 8.38
C ARG A 244 18.55 -11.61 9.81
N ASN A 245 17.52 -12.37 10.19
CA ASN A 245 17.38 -13.02 11.49
C ASN A 245 17.38 -12.05 12.70
N TYR A 246 16.99 -10.80 12.48
CA TYR A 246 16.83 -9.84 13.56
C TYR A 246 15.46 -10.01 14.23
N ASN A 247 15.46 -10.37 15.52
CA ASN A 247 14.25 -10.53 16.32
C ASN A 247 14.04 -9.28 17.18
N LEU A 248 12.84 -8.72 17.13
CA LEU A 248 12.44 -7.55 17.91
C LEU A 248 11.17 -7.86 18.70
N ILE A 249 11.20 -7.56 20.00
CA ILE A 249 10.02 -7.58 20.86
C ILE A 249 9.71 -6.14 21.26
N GLU A 250 8.54 -5.67 20.90
CA GLU A 250 8.08 -4.33 21.24
C GLU A 250 6.86 -4.39 22.15
N LEU A 251 7.02 -3.86 23.37
CA LEU A 251 5.95 -3.73 24.36
C LEU A 251 5.57 -2.26 24.52
N GLY A 252 4.28 -2.02 24.72
CA GLY A 252 3.78 -0.66 24.92
C GLY A 252 2.27 -0.55 24.74
N PRO A 253 1.69 0.62 25.05
CA PRO A 253 0.24 0.84 24.99
C PRO A 253 -0.33 0.67 23.59
N LYS A 254 -1.65 0.47 23.52
CA LYS A 254 -2.39 0.44 22.25
C LYS A 254 -2.31 1.79 21.55
N GLY A 255 -2.41 1.81 20.21
CA GLY A 255 -2.46 3.06 19.43
C GLY A 255 -1.10 3.69 19.10
N THR A 256 0.03 3.08 19.45
CA THR A 256 1.38 3.62 19.16
C THR A 256 1.95 3.21 17.79
N GLY A 257 1.10 2.69 16.89
CA GLY A 257 1.49 2.35 15.51
C GLY A 257 2.32 1.07 15.36
N LYS A 258 2.47 0.24 16.43
CA LYS A 258 3.28 -1.00 16.37
C LYS A 258 2.89 -1.91 15.21
N SER A 259 1.65 -2.34 15.19
CA SER A 259 1.15 -3.26 14.15
C SER A 259 1.03 -2.58 12.78
N HIS A 260 0.75 -1.27 12.75
CA HIS A 260 0.62 -0.50 11.51
C HIS A 260 1.88 -0.56 10.65
N ILE A 261 3.06 -0.40 11.25
CA ILE A 261 4.33 -0.48 10.52
C ILE A 261 4.49 -1.83 9.83
N TYR A 262 4.14 -2.93 10.50
CA TYR A 262 4.33 -4.27 9.94
C TYR A 262 3.25 -4.68 8.94
N SER A 263 2.07 -4.07 8.97
CA SER A 263 0.98 -4.37 8.02
C SER A 263 0.94 -3.45 6.80
N GLU A 264 1.30 -2.17 6.99
CA GLU A 264 1.03 -1.12 6.01
C GLU A 264 2.29 -0.56 5.31
N PHE A 265 3.47 -0.75 5.92
CA PHE A 265 4.69 -0.08 5.48
C PHE A 265 5.35 -0.77 4.29
N SER A 266 5.34 -2.09 4.22
CA SER A 266 6.11 -2.83 3.25
C SER A 266 5.38 -4.07 2.72
N PRO A 267 5.47 -4.38 1.41
CA PRO A 267 4.96 -5.63 0.85
C PRO A 267 5.77 -6.85 1.31
N HIS A 268 6.86 -6.64 2.05
CA HIS A 268 7.71 -7.70 2.58
C HIS A 268 7.39 -8.08 4.03
N GLY A 269 6.52 -7.30 4.71
CA GLY A 269 6.02 -7.61 6.04
C GLY A 269 4.80 -8.50 6.00
N MET A 270 4.64 -9.36 7.00
CA MET A 270 3.43 -10.15 7.21
C MET A 270 3.04 -10.06 8.69
N LEU A 271 1.81 -9.61 8.94
CA LEU A 271 1.25 -9.60 10.29
C LEU A 271 0.48 -10.90 10.52
N ILE A 272 0.89 -11.65 11.54
CA ILE A 272 0.17 -12.82 12.01
C ILE A 272 -0.42 -12.46 13.37
N SER A 273 -1.75 -12.42 13.47
CA SER A 273 -2.42 -12.25 14.75
C SER A 273 -2.46 -13.60 15.46
N GLY A 274 -1.92 -13.64 16.68
CA GLY A 274 -2.05 -14.80 17.56
C GLY A 274 -3.53 -14.99 17.93
N GLY A 275 -4.01 -16.22 17.85
CA GLY A 275 -5.31 -16.64 18.34
C GLY A 275 -5.32 -16.76 19.86
#